data_a625f87287a99c406da9828335e11fe1
#
_entry.id   a625f87287a99c406da9828335e11fe1
#
_cell.length_a   1.000
_cell.length_b   1.000
_cell.length_c   1.000
_cell.angle_alpha   90.00
_cell.angle_beta   90.00
_cell.angle_gamma   90.00
#
_symmetry.space_group_name_H-M   'P 1'
#
loop_
_entity.id
_entity.type
_entity.pdbx_description
1 polymer ?
#
loop_
_entity_poly.entity_id
_entity_poly.type
_entity_poly.pdbx_seq_one_letter_code
_entity_poly.pdbx_strand_id
1 'polypeptide(L)'
;MKKQAKEYVTLVEALEVTAPLEEFQSAVEAVAERLEAEGVKELVSMNFYGESGSEKVGAILTFSDSESMLKHMDMVSSWEEYETFFSTVKPLDVRVYGKLDGEAEAWIGQFGDIVSRKFEHHTAGFVR
;
A
#
# COMPACT_ATOMS: atom_id res chain seq x y z
N MET A 1 2.50 -11.18 -20.63
CA MET A 1 2.70 -12.42 -19.85
C MET A 1 2.29 -12.18 -18.39
N LYS A 2 1.57 -13.11 -17.80
CA LYS A 2 1.15 -13.01 -16.41
C LYS A 2 2.31 -13.30 -15.47
N LYS A 3 2.52 -12.45 -14.47
CA LYS A 3 3.54 -12.69 -13.44
C LYS A 3 3.16 -13.89 -12.57
N GLN A 4 4.16 -14.58 -12.06
CA GLN A 4 3.95 -15.69 -11.14
C GLN A 4 3.72 -15.16 -9.72
N ALA A 5 2.98 -15.93 -8.92
CA ALA A 5 2.66 -15.54 -7.54
C ALA A 5 3.89 -15.13 -6.72
N LYS A 6 5.02 -15.79 -6.91
CA LYS A 6 6.25 -15.50 -6.18
C LYS A 6 6.85 -14.12 -6.48
N GLU A 7 6.41 -13.47 -7.56
CA GLU A 7 6.88 -12.14 -7.93
C GLU A 7 6.04 -11.02 -7.32
N TYR A 8 4.84 -11.35 -6.86
CA TYR A 8 3.94 -10.36 -6.30
C TYR A 8 4.44 -9.84 -4.96
N VAL A 9 4.16 -8.57 -4.71
CA VAL A 9 4.46 -7.91 -3.45
C VAL A 9 3.17 -7.32 -2.90
N THR A 10 2.86 -7.63 -1.65
CA THR A 10 1.69 -7.10 -0.98
C THR A 10 2.12 -6.32 0.26
N LEU A 11 1.60 -5.10 0.38
CA LEU A 11 1.78 -4.28 1.57
C LEU A 11 0.49 -4.35 2.37
N VAL A 12 0.60 -4.66 3.66
CA VAL A 12 -0.53 -4.67 4.59
C VAL A 12 -0.25 -3.62 5.64
N GLU A 13 -1.11 -2.61 5.71
CA GLU A 13 -0.90 -1.45 6.57
C GLU A 13 -2.03 -1.31 7.57
N ALA A 14 -1.68 -0.96 8.80
CA ALA A 14 -2.64 -0.53 9.80
C ALA A 14 -2.45 0.98 10.00
N LEU A 15 -3.55 1.71 9.90
CA LEU A 15 -3.56 3.17 10.00
C LEU A 15 -4.55 3.59 11.06
N GLU A 16 -4.28 4.72 11.72
CA GLU A 16 -5.24 5.35 12.61
C GLU A 16 -5.78 6.61 11.93
N VAL A 17 -7.10 6.75 11.88
CA VAL A 17 -7.74 7.94 11.33
C VAL A 17 -7.65 9.04 12.38
N THR A 18 -7.02 10.17 12.03
CA THR A 18 -6.78 11.30 12.94
C THR A 18 -7.58 12.55 12.58
N ALA A 19 -8.39 12.48 11.53
CA ALA A 19 -9.28 13.55 11.08
C ALA A 19 -10.72 13.06 11.19
N PRO A 20 -11.72 13.92 10.98
CA PRO A 20 -13.10 13.47 10.90
C PRO A 20 -13.26 12.37 9.86
N LEU A 21 -14.05 11.36 10.18
CA LEU A 21 -14.21 10.18 9.32
C LEU A 21 -14.61 10.54 7.89
N GLU A 22 -15.46 11.55 7.73
CA GLU A 22 -15.92 12.00 6.42
C GLU A 22 -14.77 12.55 5.57
N GLU A 23 -13.83 13.27 6.20
CA GLU A 23 -12.65 13.77 5.49
C GLU A 23 -11.74 12.65 5.05
N PHE A 24 -11.52 11.69 5.93
CA PHE A 24 -10.74 10.49 5.59
C PHE A 24 -11.39 9.75 4.43
N GLN A 25 -12.69 9.51 4.50
CA GLN A 25 -13.40 8.77 3.48
C GLN A 25 -13.32 9.46 2.12
N SER A 26 -13.54 10.77 2.08
CA SER A 26 -13.41 11.55 0.84
C SER A 26 -11.99 11.49 0.28
N ALA A 27 -10.99 11.58 1.15
CA ALA A 27 -9.59 11.53 0.75
C ALA A 27 -9.20 10.17 0.17
N VAL A 28 -9.62 9.08 0.80
CA VAL A 28 -9.28 7.75 0.33
C VAL A 28 -10.01 7.41 -0.98
N GLU A 29 -11.25 7.87 -1.12
CA GLU A 29 -12.00 7.69 -2.37
C GLU A 29 -11.34 8.42 -3.53
N ALA A 30 -10.85 9.64 -3.29
CA ALA A 30 -10.15 10.42 -4.31
C ALA A 30 -8.86 9.73 -4.76
N VAL A 31 -8.10 9.19 -3.81
CA VAL A 31 -6.87 8.42 -4.11
C VAL A 31 -7.22 7.17 -4.92
N ALA A 32 -8.20 6.40 -4.48
CA ALA A 32 -8.59 5.16 -5.15
C ALA A 32 -9.06 5.43 -6.59
N GLU A 33 -9.89 6.46 -6.78
CA GLU A 33 -10.39 6.82 -8.10
C GLU A 33 -9.25 7.21 -9.05
N ARG A 34 -8.33 8.03 -8.59
CA ARG A 34 -7.20 8.44 -9.43
C ARG A 34 -6.25 7.28 -9.71
N LEU A 35 -5.99 6.42 -8.74
CA LEU A 35 -5.15 5.24 -8.94
C LEU A 35 -5.76 4.26 -9.94
N GLU A 36 -7.06 4.07 -9.89
CA GLU A 36 -7.75 3.21 -10.85
C GLU A 36 -7.61 3.77 -12.28
N ALA A 37 -7.72 5.08 -12.44
CA ALA A 37 -7.66 5.72 -13.75
C ALA A 37 -6.23 5.91 -14.29
N GLU A 38 -5.30 6.29 -13.42
CA GLU A 38 -3.98 6.77 -13.83
C GLU A 38 -2.81 6.05 -13.17
N GLY A 39 -3.06 5.17 -12.20
CA GLY A 39 -2.00 4.47 -11.48
C GLY A 39 -1.23 3.47 -12.33
N VAL A 40 -0.15 2.93 -11.77
CA VAL A 40 0.60 1.88 -12.46
C VAL A 40 -0.29 0.64 -12.59
N LYS A 41 -0.28 0.02 -13.77
CA LYS A 41 -1.14 -1.13 -14.06
C LYS A 41 -0.81 -2.35 -13.19
N GLU A 42 0.44 -2.44 -12.76
CA GLU A 42 0.93 -3.51 -11.91
C GLU A 42 0.47 -3.42 -10.45
N LEU A 43 -0.13 -2.28 -10.06
CA LEU A 43 -0.90 -2.22 -8.81
C LEU A 43 -2.24 -2.88 -9.10
N VAL A 44 -2.33 -4.17 -8.82
CA VAL A 44 -3.48 -4.99 -9.22
C VAL A 44 -4.68 -4.85 -8.30
N SER A 45 -4.45 -4.43 -7.07
CA SER A 45 -5.56 -4.14 -6.15
C SER A 45 -5.09 -3.23 -5.01
N MET A 46 -6.02 -2.40 -4.54
CA MET A 46 -5.83 -1.57 -3.37
C MET A 46 -7.18 -1.47 -2.67
N ASN A 47 -7.22 -1.91 -1.43
CA ASN A 47 -8.45 -1.92 -0.65
C ASN A 47 -8.22 -1.41 0.76
N PHE A 48 -9.19 -0.67 1.27
CA PHE A 48 -9.20 -0.17 2.63
C PHE A 48 -10.39 -0.74 3.37
N TYR A 49 -10.16 -1.17 4.61
CA TYR A 49 -11.19 -1.79 5.45
C TYR A 49 -11.21 -1.12 6.81
N GLY A 50 -12.39 -0.65 7.23
CA GLY A 50 -12.56 -0.07 8.56
C GLY A 50 -12.80 -1.15 9.61
N GLU A 51 -12.33 -0.91 10.83
CA GLU A 51 -12.59 -1.78 11.96
C GLU A 51 -13.79 -1.27 12.74
N SER A 52 -14.77 -2.13 13.02
CA SER A 52 -15.97 -1.74 13.76
C SER A 52 -15.62 -1.21 15.15
N GLY A 53 -16.19 -0.06 15.48
CA GLY A 53 -16.03 0.53 16.82
C GLY A 53 -14.68 1.14 17.10
N SER A 54 -13.86 1.38 16.08
CA SER A 54 -12.57 2.01 16.27
C SER A 54 -12.24 2.98 15.12
N GLU A 55 -11.15 3.74 15.29
CA GLU A 55 -10.65 4.66 14.26
C GLU A 55 -9.54 4.03 13.42
N LYS A 56 -9.38 2.71 13.52
CA LYS A 56 -8.34 2.00 12.80
C LYS A 56 -8.84 1.49 11.45
N VAL A 57 -7.95 1.54 10.48
CA VAL A 57 -8.23 1.13 9.11
C VAL A 57 -7.08 0.23 8.65
N GLY A 58 -7.43 -0.86 7.99
CA GLY A 58 -6.44 -1.71 7.34
C GLY A 58 -6.42 -1.41 5.85
N ALA A 59 -5.22 -1.35 5.27
CA ALA A 59 -5.05 -1.16 3.84
C ALA A 59 -4.24 -2.31 3.27
N ILE A 60 -4.64 -2.81 2.10
CA ILE A 60 -3.95 -3.89 1.41
C ILE A 60 -3.68 -3.44 -0.02
N LEU A 61 -2.40 -3.35 -0.38
CA LEU A 61 -1.96 -2.99 -1.73
C LEU A 61 -1.18 -4.16 -2.31
N THR A 62 -1.57 -4.64 -3.48
CA THR A 62 -0.89 -5.75 -4.15
C THR A 62 -0.34 -5.32 -5.49
N PHE A 63 0.97 -5.50 -5.66
CA PHE A 63 1.69 -5.20 -6.89
C PHE A 63 2.14 -6.52 -7.54
N SER A 64 2.15 -6.57 -8.86
CA SER A 64 2.59 -7.77 -9.57
C SER A 64 4.10 -8.00 -9.51
N ASP A 65 4.87 -6.98 -9.13
CA ASP A 65 6.31 -7.11 -8.90
C ASP A 65 6.83 -5.95 -8.03
N SER A 66 8.07 -6.11 -7.58
CA SER A 66 8.73 -5.14 -6.69
C SER A 66 9.03 -3.81 -7.38
N GLU A 67 9.42 -3.85 -8.64
CA GLU A 67 9.74 -2.64 -9.40
C GLU A 67 8.54 -1.71 -9.50
N SER A 68 7.36 -2.28 -9.70
CA SER A 68 6.13 -1.51 -9.83
C SER A 68 5.73 -0.81 -8.53
N MET A 69 6.10 -1.38 -7.39
CA MET A 69 5.89 -0.72 -6.10
C MET A 69 6.66 0.60 -6.06
N LEU A 70 7.93 0.60 -6.48
CA LEU A 70 8.73 1.83 -6.51
C LEU A 70 8.14 2.86 -7.47
N LYS A 71 7.74 2.43 -8.65
CA LYS A 71 7.11 3.31 -9.64
C LYS A 71 5.86 3.97 -9.08
N HIS A 72 5.05 3.18 -8.36
CA HIS A 72 3.85 3.68 -7.70
C HIS A 72 4.21 4.76 -6.67
N MET A 73 5.17 4.48 -5.80
CA MET A 73 5.56 5.42 -4.76
C MET A 73 6.10 6.74 -5.34
N ASP A 74 6.91 6.66 -6.38
CA ASP A 74 7.43 7.84 -7.06
C ASP A 74 6.31 8.67 -7.68
N MET A 75 5.34 8.00 -8.31
CA MET A 75 4.21 8.67 -8.95
C MET A 75 3.34 9.40 -7.94
N VAL A 76 2.92 8.71 -6.88
CA VAL A 76 1.95 9.27 -5.93
C VAL A 76 2.55 10.31 -5.00
N SER A 77 3.87 10.33 -4.85
CA SER A 77 4.54 11.30 -3.98
C SER A 77 4.28 12.75 -4.40
N SER A 78 3.95 12.98 -5.66
CA SER A 78 3.64 14.32 -6.19
C SER A 78 2.13 14.62 -6.26
N TRP A 79 1.29 13.66 -5.88
CA TRP A 79 -0.16 13.85 -5.98
C TRP A 79 -0.73 14.57 -4.77
N GLU A 80 -1.51 15.61 -5.03
CA GLU A 80 -2.23 16.34 -4.00
C GLU A 80 -3.20 15.44 -3.23
N GLU A 81 -3.86 14.51 -3.91
CA GLU A 81 -4.76 13.55 -3.29
C GLU A 81 -4.06 12.70 -2.23
N TYR A 82 -2.82 12.30 -2.48
CA TYR A 82 -2.04 11.53 -1.52
C TYR A 82 -1.63 12.37 -0.33
N GLU A 83 -1.25 13.61 -0.55
CA GLU A 83 -0.93 14.54 0.53
C GLU A 83 -2.14 14.75 1.43
N THR A 84 -3.30 14.98 0.83
CA THR A 84 -4.57 15.12 1.58
C THR A 84 -4.88 13.85 2.36
N PHE A 85 -4.75 12.68 1.73
CA PHE A 85 -4.98 11.40 2.39
C PHE A 85 -4.07 11.23 3.62
N PHE A 86 -2.77 11.44 3.46
CA PHE A 86 -1.83 11.28 4.58
C PHE A 86 -2.07 12.27 5.71
N SER A 87 -2.69 13.41 5.45
CA SER A 87 -3.06 14.36 6.50
C SER A 87 -4.18 13.84 7.39
N THR A 88 -4.91 12.80 6.96
CA THR A 88 -6.06 12.26 7.68
C THR A 88 -5.74 11.01 8.50
N VAL A 89 -4.54 10.47 8.38
CA VAL A 89 -4.16 9.20 9.01
C VAL A 89 -2.78 9.26 9.64
N LYS A 90 -2.55 8.33 10.56
CA LYS A 90 -1.23 8.08 11.15
C LYS A 90 -0.90 6.61 10.92
N PRO A 91 0.23 6.29 10.26
CA PRO A 91 0.64 4.90 10.10
C PRO A 91 1.00 4.27 11.45
N LEU A 92 0.50 3.06 11.69
CA LEU A 92 0.78 2.31 12.92
C LEU A 92 1.71 1.13 12.66
N ASP A 93 1.49 0.43 11.55
CA ASP A 93 2.18 -0.82 11.26
C ASP A 93 2.14 -1.09 9.76
N VAL A 94 3.26 -1.59 9.23
CA VAL A 94 3.35 -2.01 7.83
C VAL A 94 3.99 -3.39 7.80
N ARG A 95 3.39 -4.31 7.07
CA ARG A 95 3.94 -5.65 6.82
C ARG A 95 4.11 -5.82 5.32
N VAL A 96 5.20 -6.48 4.95
CA VAL A 96 5.53 -6.71 3.55
C VAL A 96 5.49 -8.21 3.28
N TYR A 97 4.75 -8.60 2.26
CA TYR A 97 4.67 -10.00 1.80
C TYR A 97 5.22 -10.05 0.38
N GLY A 98 6.29 -10.81 0.20
CA GLY A 98 6.99 -10.90 -1.06
C GLY A 98 8.39 -10.32 -0.98
N LYS A 99 9.21 -10.63 -1.97
CA LYS A 99 10.60 -10.21 -1.99
C LYS A 99 10.75 -8.86 -2.70
N LEU A 100 11.34 -7.90 -2.00
CA LEU A 100 11.69 -6.61 -2.57
C LEU A 100 13.09 -6.68 -3.17
N ASP A 101 13.29 -6.03 -4.31
CA ASP A 101 14.63 -5.87 -4.87
C ASP A 101 15.39 -4.75 -4.14
N GLY A 102 16.68 -4.54 -4.51
CA GLY A 102 17.57 -3.65 -3.77
C GLY A 102 17.04 -2.25 -3.53
N GLU A 103 16.50 -1.59 -4.56
CA GLU A 103 15.99 -0.22 -4.42
C GLU A 103 14.70 -0.17 -3.60
N ALA A 104 13.82 -1.12 -3.82
CA ALA A 104 12.57 -1.21 -3.07
C ALA A 104 12.84 -1.52 -1.60
N GLU A 105 13.78 -2.41 -1.33
CA GLU A 105 14.20 -2.74 0.03
C GLU A 105 14.76 -1.51 0.75
N ALA A 106 15.60 -0.74 0.08
CA ALA A 106 16.17 0.48 0.63
C ALA A 106 15.08 1.52 0.91
N TRP A 107 14.11 1.65 0.00
CA TRP A 107 13.01 2.58 0.15
C TRP A 107 12.15 2.23 1.37
N ILE A 108 11.76 0.97 1.50
CA ILE A 108 10.92 0.51 2.62
C ILE A 108 11.66 0.65 3.96
N GLY A 109 12.98 0.48 3.93
CA GLY A 109 13.83 0.59 5.13
C GLY A 109 13.81 1.96 5.79
N GLN A 110 13.51 3.03 5.05
CA GLN A 110 13.45 4.38 5.61
C GLN A 110 12.31 4.57 6.62
N PHE A 111 11.32 3.69 6.61
CA PHE A 111 10.20 3.76 7.55
C PHE A 111 10.52 3.14 8.92
N GLY A 112 11.68 2.49 9.04
CA GLY A 112 12.15 1.98 10.33
C GLY A 112 11.19 0.99 10.98
N ASP A 113 10.91 1.19 12.26
CA ASP A 113 10.12 0.25 13.07
C ASP A 113 8.65 0.13 12.69
N ILE A 114 8.12 1.08 11.89
CA ILE A 114 6.75 0.97 11.39
C ILE A 114 6.62 -0.28 10.52
N VAL A 115 7.68 -0.64 9.80
CA VAL A 115 7.73 -1.90 9.05
C VAL A 115 8.05 -3.00 10.04
N SER A 116 7.00 -3.64 10.58
CA SER A 116 7.14 -4.58 11.68
C SER A 116 7.59 -5.97 11.24
N ARG A 117 7.23 -6.38 10.03
CA ARG A 117 7.55 -7.71 9.51
C ARG A 117 7.72 -7.69 8.01
N LYS A 118 8.68 -8.51 7.55
CA LYS A 118 8.88 -8.77 6.12
C LYS A 118 8.87 -10.28 5.91
N PHE A 119 7.88 -10.75 5.16
CA PHE A 119 7.75 -12.17 4.81
C PHE A 119 8.19 -12.33 3.36
N GLU A 120 9.48 -12.45 3.15
CA GLU A 120 10.07 -12.33 1.81
C GLU A 120 10.18 -13.63 1.01
N HIS A 121 9.94 -14.77 1.64
CA HIS A 121 10.10 -16.07 0.97
C HIS A 121 8.75 -16.68 0.60
N HIS A 122 8.39 -16.57 -0.67
CA HIS A 122 7.16 -17.21 -1.16
C HIS A 122 7.29 -18.71 -1.01
N THR A 123 6.39 -19.32 -0.25
CA THR A 123 6.41 -20.75 0.07
C THR A 123 5.45 -21.54 -0.80
N ALA A 124 4.23 -21.05 -0.97
CA ALA A 124 3.21 -21.70 -1.78
C ALA A 124 2.10 -20.71 -2.10
N GLY A 125 1.41 -20.91 -3.21
CA GLY A 125 0.28 -20.09 -3.59
C GLY A 125 0.14 -19.97 -5.09
N PHE A 126 -0.90 -19.26 -5.50
CA PHE A 126 -1.11 -18.98 -6.91
C PHE A 126 -1.85 -17.66 -7.11
N VAL A 127 -1.78 -17.15 -8.33
CA VAL A 127 -2.54 -15.98 -8.76
C VAL A 127 -3.32 -16.41 -10.01
N ARG A 128 -4.64 -16.18 -10.04
CA ARG A 128 -5.47 -16.50 -11.21
C ARG A 128 -5.39 -15.43 -12.28
#